data_2e23a043ff52adec0cd988b69e712ce6
#
_entry.id   2e23a043ff52adec0cd988b69e712ce6
#
_cell.length_a   1.000
_cell.length_b   1.000
_cell.length_c   1.000
_cell.angle_alpha   90.00
_cell.angle_beta   90.00
_cell.angle_gamma   90.00
#
_symmetry.space_group_name_H-M   'P 1'
#
loop_
_entity.id
_entity.type
_entity.pdbx_description
1 polymer ?
#
loop_
_entity_poly.entity_id
_entity_poly.type
_entity_poly.pdbx_seq_one_letter_code
_entity_poly.pdbx_strand_id
1 'polypeptide(L)'
;SGLKTLWKQKTKETAASLLAPTDWYVIRFQEDDTKIIPNNIKTYRTEVRKKSGVIETSIDNASTHAEFMALFDAPEGGVAPIANWPDPVE
;
A
#
# COMPACT_ATOMS: atom_id res chain seq x y z
N SER A 1 -0.90 15.80 13.76
CA SER A 1 0.11 15.47 14.77
C SER A 1 1.26 14.69 14.16
N GLY A 2 2.38 14.71 14.85
CA GLY A 2 3.58 14.04 14.38
C GLY A 2 3.44 12.53 14.18
N LEU A 3 2.65 11.87 15.03
CA LEU A 3 2.49 10.41 14.94
C LEU A 3 1.69 10.00 13.71
N LYS A 4 0.60 10.70 13.40
CA LYS A 4 -0.16 10.43 12.18
C LYS A 4 0.68 10.70 10.93
N THR A 5 1.40 11.82 10.92
CA THR A 5 2.29 12.19 9.81
C THR A 5 3.36 11.11 9.61
N LEU A 6 3.95 10.63 10.69
CA LEU A 6 4.97 9.57 10.65
C LEU A 6 4.40 8.29 10.01
N TRP A 7 3.22 7.85 10.44
CA TRP A 7 2.64 6.61 9.94
C TRP A 7 2.10 6.74 8.52
N LYS A 8 1.63 7.93 8.12
CA LYS A 8 1.29 8.17 6.71
C LYS A 8 2.54 8.08 5.84
N GLN A 9 3.66 8.64 6.32
CA GLN A 9 4.94 8.54 5.60
C GLN A 9 5.40 7.09 5.50
N LYS A 10 5.32 6.32 6.60
CA LYS A 10 5.67 4.89 6.60
C LYS A 10 4.80 4.10 5.64
N THR A 11 3.51 4.43 5.54
CA THR A 11 2.59 3.79 4.60
C THR A 11 3.03 4.03 3.16
N LYS A 12 3.40 5.27 2.83
CA LYS A 12 3.89 5.61 1.49
C LYS A 12 5.20 4.88 1.17
N GLU A 13 6.09 4.80 2.14
CA GLU A 13 7.37 4.09 1.98
C GLU A 13 7.14 2.59 1.77
N THR A 14 6.20 2.00 2.50
CA THR A 14 5.85 0.60 2.32
C THR A 14 5.28 0.36 0.92
N ALA A 15 4.37 1.22 0.46
CA ALA A 15 3.81 1.11 -0.89
C ALA A 15 4.91 1.19 -1.94
N ALA A 16 5.84 2.14 -1.81
CA ALA A 16 6.96 2.29 -2.73
C ALA A 16 7.84 1.04 -2.74
N SER A 17 8.11 0.48 -1.56
CA SER A 17 8.90 -0.75 -1.41
C SER A 17 8.22 -1.94 -2.09
N LEU A 18 6.89 -2.05 -1.98
CA LEU A 18 6.12 -3.12 -2.61
C LEU A 18 6.06 -2.96 -4.13
N LEU A 19 6.04 -1.72 -4.62
CA LEU A 19 6.00 -1.43 -6.05
C LEU A 19 7.37 -1.58 -6.73
N ALA A 20 8.45 -1.36 -6.01
CA ALA A 20 9.80 -1.34 -6.56
C ALA A 20 10.16 -2.57 -7.41
N PRO A 21 9.89 -3.82 -6.99
CA PRO A 21 10.22 -5.00 -7.79
C PRO A 21 9.51 -5.05 -9.14
N THR A 22 8.41 -4.31 -9.31
CA THR A 22 7.62 -4.29 -10.54
C THR A 22 7.78 -3.00 -11.33
N ASP A 23 8.55 -2.02 -10.84
CA ASP A 23 8.71 -0.73 -11.52
C ASP A 23 9.36 -0.88 -12.89
N TRP A 24 10.23 -1.87 -13.07
CA TRP A 24 10.91 -2.09 -14.35
C TRP A 24 9.93 -2.43 -15.49
N TYR A 25 8.76 -3.04 -15.16
CA TYR A 25 7.72 -3.30 -16.16
C TYR A 25 7.18 -2.00 -16.74
N VAL A 26 6.99 -0.99 -15.88
CA VAL A 26 6.49 0.32 -16.30
C VAL A 26 7.52 1.05 -17.16
N ILE A 27 8.78 1.03 -16.72
CA ILE A 27 9.88 1.65 -17.45
C ILE A 27 10.02 0.99 -18.82
N ARG A 28 9.99 -0.32 -18.90
CA ARG A 28 10.08 -1.07 -20.15
C ARG A 28 8.96 -0.69 -21.10
N PHE A 29 7.72 -0.57 -20.59
CA PHE A 29 6.57 -0.17 -21.39
C PHE A 29 6.72 1.26 -21.92
N GLN A 30 7.26 2.18 -21.11
CA GLN A 30 7.48 3.56 -21.52
C GLN A 30 8.52 3.68 -22.66
N GLU A 31 9.51 2.81 -22.64
CA GLU A 31 10.55 2.80 -23.67
C GLU A 31 10.13 2.03 -24.92
N ASP A 32 9.30 1.00 -24.76
CA ASP A 32 8.84 0.15 -25.87
C ASP A 32 7.42 -0.32 -25.55
N ASP A 33 6.43 0.34 -26.15
CA ASP A 33 5.03 0.07 -25.92
C ASP A 33 4.53 -1.27 -26.46
N THR A 34 5.39 -1.99 -27.20
CA THR A 34 5.08 -3.36 -27.61
C THR A 34 5.30 -4.35 -26.47
N LYS A 35 6.02 -3.94 -25.41
CA LYS A 35 6.29 -4.75 -24.23
C LYS A 35 5.26 -4.43 -23.17
N ILE A 36 4.06 -4.97 -23.33
CA ILE A 36 2.93 -4.67 -22.43
C ILE A 36 3.21 -5.19 -21.02
N ILE A 37 2.61 -4.51 -20.04
CA ILE A 37 2.70 -4.91 -18.65
C ILE A 37 1.73 -6.09 -18.43
N PRO A 38 2.18 -7.23 -17.87
CA PRO A 38 1.27 -8.36 -17.59
C PRO A 38 0.09 -7.93 -16.70
N ASN A 39 -1.07 -8.51 -16.93
CA ASN A 39 -2.29 -8.14 -16.20
C ASN A 39 -2.16 -8.35 -14.69
N ASN A 40 -1.51 -9.43 -14.25
CA ASN A 40 -1.32 -9.69 -12.83
C ASN A 40 -0.46 -8.59 -12.18
N ILE A 41 0.53 -8.07 -12.89
CA ILE A 41 1.36 -6.97 -12.42
C ILE A 41 0.56 -5.67 -12.33
N LYS A 42 -0.24 -5.38 -13.36
CA LYS A 42 -1.13 -4.20 -13.35
C LYS A 42 -2.08 -4.25 -12.16
N THR A 43 -2.72 -5.40 -11.94
CA THR A 43 -3.67 -5.58 -10.85
C THR A 43 -2.99 -5.40 -9.50
N TYR A 44 -1.83 -6.02 -9.31
CA TYR A 44 -1.07 -5.90 -8.08
C TYR A 44 -0.72 -4.43 -7.80
N ARG A 45 -0.17 -3.71 -8.78
CA ARG A 45 0.22 -2.31 -8.62
C ARG A 45 -0.99 -1.43 -8.28
N THR A 46 -2.13 -1.67 -8.93
CA THR A 46 -3.38 -0.96 -8.64
C THR A 46 -3.83 -1.23 -7.21
N GLU A 47 -3.79 -2.48 -6.76
CA GLU A 47 -4.20 -2.85 -5.41
C GLU A 47 -3.28 -2.26 -4.34
N VAL A 48 -1.95 -2.22 -4.58
CA VAL A 48 -1.01 -1.60 -3.66
C VAL A 48 -1.33 -0.11 -3.50
N ARG A 49 -1.55 0.61 -4.60
CA ARG A 49 -1.88 2.04 -4.54
C ARG A 49 -3.22 2.27 -3.84
N LYS A 50 -4.21 1.42 -4.13
CA LYS A 50 -5.53 1.50 -3.49
C LYS A 50 -5.43 1.28 -1.98
N LYS A 51 -4.71 0.24 -1.56
CA LYS A 51 -4.53 -0.06 -0.13
C LYS A 51 -3.77 1.04 0.59
N SER A 52 -2.77 1.63 -0.06
CA SER A 52 -2.05 2.77 0.50
C SER A 52 -3.02 3.91 0.82
N GLY A 53 -3.91 4.23 -0.13
CA GLY A 53 -4.93 5.27 0.07
C GLY A 53 -5.91 4.92 1.19
N VAL A 54 -6.35 3.66 1.27
CA VAL A 54 -7.26 3.20 2.33
C VAL A 54 -6.58 3.32 3.70
N ILE A 55 -5.34 2.90 3.82
CA ILE A 55 -4.59 2.97 5.09
C ILE A 55 -4.39 4.43 5.50
N GLU A 56 -4.00 5.29 4.58
CA GLU A 56 -3.82 6.72 4.88
C GLU A 56 -5.12 7.36 5.32
N THR A 57 -6.24 7.03 4.67
CA THR A 57 -7.56 7.52 5.05
C THR A 57 -7.93 7.05 6.46
N SER A 58 -7.66 5.79 6.78
CA SER A 58 -7.92 5.25 8.11
C SER A 58 -7.11 5.99 9.18
N ILE A 59 -5.86 6.33 8.89
CA ILE A 59 -5.02 7.12 9.80
C ILE A 59 -5.62 8.51 10.01
N ASP A 60 -6.04 9.18 8.93
CA ASP A 60 -6.63 10.51 9.01
C ASP A 60 -7.95 10.51 9.79
N ASN A 61 -8.75 9.45 9.65
CA ASN A 61 -10.05 9.36 10.28
C ASN A 61 -9.99 8.96 11.76
N ALA A 62 -8.85 8.50 12.24
CA ALA A 62 -8.67 8.16 13.66
C ALA A 62 -8.63 9.47 14.47
N SER A 63 -9.70 9.79 15.17
CA SER A 63 -9.84 11.07 15.89
C SER A 63 -9.35 11.00 17.33
N THR A 64 -9.16 9.79 17.88
CA THR A 64 -8.64 9.59 19.24
C THR A 64 -7.42 8.68 19.21
N HIS A 65 -6.64 8.73 20.30
CA HIS A 65 -5.50 7.82 20.44
C HIS A 65 -5.94 6.36 20.38
N ALA A 66 -7.07 6.03 21.03
CA ALA A 66 -7.61 4.66 21.03
C ALA A 66 -7.96 4.21 19.61
N GLU A 67 -8.60 5.07 18.82
CA GLU A 67 -8.94 4.76 17.43
C GLU A 67 -7.66 4.55 16.58
N PHE A 68 -6.66 5.39 16.80
CA PHE A 68 -5.38 5.25 16.11
C PHE A 68 -4.70 3.92 16.46
N MET A 69 -4.66 3.58 17.74
CA MET A 69 -4.04 2.33 18.20
C MET A 69 -4.78 1.10 17.70
N ALA A 70 -6.10 1.20 17.51
CA ALA A 70 -6.90 0.09 16.97
C ALA A 70 -6.47 -0.30 15.55
N LEU A 71 -5.85 0.60 14.80
CA LEU A 71 -5.34 0.29 13.45
C LEU A 71 -4.21 -0.72 13.47
N PHE A 72 -3.58 -0.92 14.62
CA PHE A 72 -2.46 -1.86 14.79
C PHE A 72 -2.92 -3.22 15.28
N ASP A 73 -4.20 -3.36 15.67
CA ASP A 73 -4.74 -4.60 16.20
C ASP A 73 -5.25 -5.50 15.08
N ALA A 74 -4.68 -6.70 14.97
CA ALA A 74 -5.15 -7.68 14.00
C ALA A 74 -6.41 -8.37 14.56
N PRO A 75 -7.52 -8.44 13.79
CA PRO A 75 -8.65 -9.25 14.19
C PRO A 75 -8.26 -10.73 14.18
N GLU A 76 -8.98 -11.54 14.91
CA GLU A 76 -8.71 -12.98 14.97
C GLU A 76 -8.76 -13.57 13.55
N GLY A 77 -7.68 -14.21 13.14
CA GLY A 77 -7.57 -14.81 11.82
C GLY A 77 -7.35 -13.81 10.68
N GLY A 78 -7.08 -12.55 11.01
CA GLY A 78 -6.93 -11.49 10.01
C GLY A 78 -5.65 -10.69 10.16
N VAL A 79 -5.62 -9.53 9.52
CA VAL A 79 -4.47 -8.63 9.47
C VAL A 79 -4.87 -7.28 10.03
N ALA A 80 -3.96 -6.62 10.75
CA ALA A 80 -4.21 -5.28 11.27
C ALA A 80 -4.53 -4.31 10.10
N PRO A 81 -5.49 -3.38 10.27
CA PRO A 81 -5.85 -2.45 9.20
C PRO A 81 -4.66 -1.71 8.59
N ILE A 82 -3.68 -1.34 9.41
CA ILE A 82 -2.53 -0.57 8.96
C ILE A 82 -1.51 -1.43 8.18
N ALA A 83 -1.67 -2.75 8.21
CA ALA A 83 -0.77 -3.70 7.54
C ALA A 83 -1.51 -4.56 6.51
N ASN A 84 -2.70 -4.14 6.09
CA ASN A 84 -3.53 -4.91 5.15
C ASN A 84 -3.13 -4.64 3.71
N TRP A 85 -2.02 -5.22 3.28
CA TRP A 85 -1.48 -5.08 1.94
C TRP A 85 -1.83 -6.29 1.07
N PRO A 86 -1.85 -6.13 -0.27
CA PRO A 86 -2.07 -7.27 -1.18
C PRO A 86 -0.95 -8.30 -1.07
N ASP A 87 -1.25 -9.54 -1.43
CA ASP A 87 -0.24 -10.58 -1.48
C ASP A 87 0.78 -10.29 -2.59
N PRO A 88 2.06 -10.65 -2.39
CA PRO A 88 3.09 -10.43 -3.42
C PRO A 88 2.75 -11.15 -4.73
N VAL A 89 3.17 -10.53 -5.83
CA VAL A 89 3.06 -11.15 -7.16
C VAL A 89 4.20 -12.14 -7.34
N GLU A 90 3.88 -13.29 -7.84
CA GLU A 90 4.85 -14.32 -8.16
C GLU A 90 5.25 -14.29 -9.62
#